data_09abfb6084f873d761b6ef5a1bd93dc3
#
_entry.id   09abfb6084f873d761b6ef5a1bd93dc3
#
_cell.length_a   1.000
_cell.length_b   1.000
_cell.length_c   1.000
_cell.angle_alpha   90.00
_cell.angle_beta   90.00
_cell.angle_gamma   90.00
#
_symmetry.space_group_name_H-M   'P 1'
#
loop_
_entity.id
_entity.type
_entity.pdbx_description
1 polymer ?
#
loop_
_entity_poly.entity_id
_entity_poly.type
_entity_poly.pdbx_seq_one_letter_code
_entity_poly.pdbx_strand_id
1 'polypeptide(L)'
;MNTAVILTARKERDSQIPYPLLPIDGKRCLIDRTLQLLRELHYERIILVVGYCHEMFQRFAAPDVTLVYNAEYEITASMGSLALVKDQIDGDFLLIEGDTFFEKQLLERLSAVPHGNCISYTEESGSGDECYIETRNGFVTKLTKDRHRVCRFEGEMIGVTRLCQTTFLRMIQEWERSSNPYLNYEYLLTDV
;
A
#
# COMPACT_ATOMS: atom_id res chain seq x y z
N MET A 1 11.00 12.24 4.43
CA MET A 1 10.53 10.87 4.12
C MET A 1 11.02 10.55 2.71
N ASN A 2 11.94 9.59 2.58
CA ASN A 2 12.61 9.31 1.31
C ASN A 2 12.42 7.83 0.87
N THR A 3 11.64 7.07 1.63
CA THR A 3 11.36 5.66 1.37
C THR A 3 9.90 5.46 0.96
N ALA A 4 9.67 4.65 -0.07
CA ALA A 4 8.36 4.17 -0.47
C ALA A 4 8.36 2.64 -0.54
N VAL A 5 7.27 2.02 -0.08
CA VAL A 5 7.00 0.59 -0.20
C VAL A 5 5.79 0.40 -1.10
N ILE A 6 5.90 -0.42 -2.13
CA ILE A 6 4.83 -0.70 -3.06
C ILE A 6 4.49 -2.19 -2.98
N LEU A 7 3.24 -2.51 -2.66
CA LEU A 7 2.76 -3.88 -2.57
C LEU A 7 2.18 -4.34 -3.92
N THR A 8 2.81 -5.34 -4.54
CA THR A 8 2.42 -5.88 -5.85
C THR A 8 2.40 -7.42 -5.86
N ALA A 9 2.36 -8.03 -4.68
CA ALA A 9 2.52 -9.48 -4.57
C ALA A 9 1.26 -10.28 -4.92
N ARG A 10 0.09 -9.66 -4.85
CA ARG A 10 -1.22 -10.32 -5.00
C ARG A 10 -1.40 -10.94 -6.38
N LYS A 11 -2.09 -12.09 -6.42
CA LYS A 11 -2.65 -12.68 -7.64
C LYS A 11 -4.09 -12.22 -7.81
N GLU A 12 -4.39 -11.61 -8.93
CA GLU A 12 -5.74 -11.16 -9.24
C GLU A 12 -6.63 -12.33 -9.68
N ARG A 13 -7.95 -12.22 -9.42
CA ARG A 13 -8.90 -13.31 -9.74
C ARG A 13 -9.23 -13.41 -11.22
N ASP A 14 -9.25 -12.29 -11.90
CA ASP A 14 -9.74 -12.09 -13.26
C ASP A 14 -8.65 -11.69 -14.26
N SER A 15 -7.39 -11.67 -13.82
CA SER A 15 -6.26 -11.32 -14.67
C SER A 15 -5.12 -12.33 -14.56
N GLN A 16 -4.53 -12.66 -15.71
CA GLN A 16 -3.29 -13.44 -15.79
C GLN A 16 -2.04 -12.55 -15.67
N ILE A 17 -2.22 -11.24 -15.72
CA ILE A 17 -1.16 -10.25 -15.58
C ILE A 17 -1.44 -9.47 -14.30
N PRO A 18 -0.45 -9.31 -13.39
CA PRO A 18 -0.62 -8.44 -12.22
C PRO A 18 -1.10 -7.04 -12.61
N TYR A 19 -2.09 -6.49 -11.89
CA TYR A 19 -2.66 -5.17 -12.21
C TYR A 19 -1.61 -4.06 -12.29
N PRO A 20 -0.56 -4.03 -11.45
CA PRO A 20 0.52 -3.04 -11.60
C PRO A 20 1.22 -3.07 -12.96
N LEU A 21 1.13 -4.19 -13.69
CA LEU A 21 1.74 -4.36 -15.02
C LEU A 21 0.76 -4.08 -16.18
N LEU A 22 -0.49 -3.74 -15.89
CA LEU A 22 -1.46 -3.38 -16.95
C LEU A 22 -1.01 -2.10 -17.67
N PRO A 23 -1.12 -2.08 -19.01
CA PRO A 23 -0.73 -0.93 -19.80
C PRO A 23 -1.68 0.25 -19.56
N ILE A 24 -1.13 1.45 -19.43
CA ILE A 24 -1.90 2.70 -19.24
C ILE A 24 -1.89 3.60 -20.48
N ASP A 25 -0.87 3.51 -21.33
CA ASP A 25 -0.73 4.37 -22.53
C ASP A 25 -0.03 3.68 -23.72
N GLY A 26 -0.07 2.36 -23.80
CA GLY A 26 0.53 1.58 -24.89
C GLY A 26 2.07 1.46 -24.82
N LYS A 27 2.76 2.18 -23.93
CA LYS A 27 4.20 2.12 -23.70
C LYS A 27 4.56 1.81 -22.26
N ARG A 28 3.79 2.32 -21.33
CA ARG A 28 4.02 2.21 -19.88
C ARG A 28 2.92 1.40 -19.23
N CYS A 29 3.26 0.67 -18.20
CA CYS A 29 2.29 0.08 -17.27
C CYS A 29 2.11 0.98 -16.02
N LEU A 30 1.17 0.60 -15.16
CA LEU A 30 0.83 1.38 -13.97
C LEU A 30 2.04 1.60 -13.07
N ILE A 31 2.85 0.56 -12.82
CA ILE A 31 4.03 0.67 -11.97
C ILE A 31 5.11 1.59 -12.56
N ASP A 32 5.27 1.65 -13.90
CA ASP A 32 6.20 2.60 -14.54
C ASP A 32 5.86 4.04 -14.16
N ARG A 33 4.56 4.38 -14.19
CA ARG A 33 4.07 5.70 -13.79
C ARG A 33 4.31 5.98 -12.32
N THR A 34 4.00 5.03 -11.46
CA THR A 34 4.21 5.15 -10.00
C THR A 34 5.68 5.39 -9.68
N LEU A 35 6.59 4.60 -10.25
CA LEU A 35 8.04 4.78 -10.08
C LEU A 35 8.53 6.14 -10.61
N GLN A 36 8.00 6.59 -11.76
CA GLN A 36 8.33 7.91 -12.30
C GLN A 36 7.92 9.02 -11.33
N LEU A 37 6.69 8.99 -10.78
CA LEU A 37 6.20 10.00 -9.83
C LEU A 37 7.03 10.03 -8.54
N LEU A 38 7.41 8.86 -8.02
CA LEU A 38 8.27 8.78 -6.83
C LEU A 38 9.66 9.38 -7.09
N ARG A 39 10.27 9.12 -8.25
CA ARG A 39 11.55 9.72 -8.65
C ARG A 39 11.47 11.23 -8.81
N GLU A 40 10.39 11.73 -9.43
CA GLU A 40 10.15 13.18 -9.56
C GLU A 40 9.99 13.88 -8.19
N LEU A 41 9.53 13.16 -7.16
CA LEU A 41 9.40 13.65 -5.78
C LEU A 41 10.62 13.31 -4.91
N HIS A 42 11.71 12.85 -5.53
CA HIS A 42 13.00 12.56 -4.88
C HIS A 42 12.92 11.46 -3.81
N TYR A 43 12.09 10.42 -4.02
CA TYR A 43 12.19 9.21 -3.24
C TYR A 43 13.46 8.45 -3.65
N GLU A 44 14.37 8.28 -2.70
CA GLU A 44 15.70 7.70 -2.94
C GLU A 44 15.71 6.17 -2.78
N ARG A 45 14.73 5.64 -2.07
CA ARG A 45 14.60 4.22 -1.77
C ARG A 45 13.18 3.75 -2.02
N ILE A 46 13.02 2.90 -3.00
CA ILE A 46 11.74 2.29 -3.36
C ILE A 46 11.86 0.78 -3.16
N ILE A 47 10.98 0.21 -2.37
CA ILE A 47 10.91 -1.24 -2.13
C ILE A 47 9.65 -1.75 -2.80
N LEU A 48 9.83 -2.61 -3.78
CA LEU A 48 8.73 -3.23 -4.52
C LEU A 48 8.56 -4.66 -4.02
N VAL A 49 7.48 -4.92 -3.27
CA VAL A 49 7.16 -6.27 -2.78
C VAL A 49 6.40 -7.01 -3.85
N VAL A 50 7.02 -8.05 -4.40
CA VAL A 50 6.51 -8.85 -5.52
C VAL A 50 6.13 -10.26 -5.08
N GLY A 51 5.23 -10.91 -5.82
CA GLY A 51 4.79 -12.30 -5.54
C GLY A 51 4.37 -12.98 -6.83
N TYR A 52 3.08 -12.94 -7.18
CA TYR A 52 2.58 -13.51 -8.43
C TYR A 52 3.30 -12.91 -9.64
N CYS A 53 3.80 -13.76 -10.54
CA CYS A 53 4.58 -13.37 -11.73
C CYS A 53 5.78 -12.46 -11.40
N HIS A 54 6.47 -12.70 -10.28
CA HIS A 54 7.58 -11.86 -9.80
C HIS A 54 8.70 -11.66 -10.83
N GLU A 55 8.90 -12.62 -11.75
CA GLU A 55 9.88 -12.53 -12.83
C GLU A 55 9.61 -11.34 -13.77
N MET A 56 8.33 -10.99 -13.97
CA MET A 56 7.96 -9.85 -14.82
C MET A 56 8.36 -8.50 -14.21
N PHE A 57 8.61 -8.46 -12.90
CA PHE A 57 9.03 -7.26 -12.18
C PHE A 57 10.54 -7.05 -12.18
N GLN A 58 11.36 -8.03 -12.60
CA GLN A 58 12.83 -7.94 -12.60
C GLN A 58 13.34 -6.73 -13.39
N ARG A 59 12.63 -6.33 -14.43
CA ARG A 59 12.98 -5.16 -15.27
C ARG A 59 12.93 -3.82 -14.50
N PHE A 60 12.29 -3.76 -13.34
CA PHE A 60 12.19 -2.55 -12.53
C PHE A 60 13.29 -2.44 -11.48
N ALA A 61 14.07 -3.50 -11.27
CA ALA A 61 15.22 -3.45 -10.37
C ALA A 61 16.21 -2.37 -10.85
N ALA A 62 16.59 -1.48 -9.93
CA ALA A 62 17.47 -0.33 -10.22
C ALA A 62 18.20 0.06 -8.92
N PRO A 63 19.21 0.94 -8.97
CA PRO A 63 19.90 1.39 -7.76
C PRO A 63 18.97 1.98 -6.69
N ASP A 64 17.87 2.59 -7.10
CA ASP A 64 16.82 3.18 -6.25
C ASP A 64 15.64 2.24 -6.00
N VAL A 65 15.56 1.07 -6.68
CA VAL A 65 14.43 0.11 -6.58
C VAL A 65 14.93 -1.27 -6.18
N THR A 66 14.54 -1.71 -4.99
CA THR A 66 14.81 -3.05 -4.47
C THR A 66 13.56 -3.93 -4.61
N LEU A 67 13.71 -5.14 -5.13
CA LEU A 67 12.64 -6.14 -5.18
C LEU A 67 12.72 -7.05 -3.96
N VAL A 68 11.59 -7.22 -3.27
CA VAL A 68 11.43 -8.16 -2.16
C VAL A 68 10.40 -9.21 -2.54
N TYR A 69 10.80 -10.46 -2.60
CA TYR A 69 9.90 -11.54 -3.03
C TYR A 69 9.13 -12.11 -1.84
N ASN A 70 7.80 -12.08 -1.92
CA ASN A 70 6.91 -12.81 -1.02
C ASN A 70 6.64 -14.21 -1.60
N ALA A 71 7.35 -15.21 -1.11
CA ALA A 71 7.15 -16.59 -1.54
C ALA A 71 5.79 -17.17 -1.08
N GLU A 72 5.19 -16.57 -0.05
CA GLU A 72 3.91 -16.99 0.54
C GLU A 72 2.72 -16.13 0.07
N TYR A 73 2.83 -15.46 -1.07
CA TYR A 73 1.80 -14.54 -1.58
C TYR A 73 0.41 -15.19 -1.76
N GLU A 74 0.34 -16.49 -1.96
CA GLU A 74 -0.93 -17.22 -2.12
C GLU A 74 -1.66 -17.47 -0.79
N ILE A 75 -0.91 -17.49 0.31
CA ILE A 75 -1.41 -17.83 1.64
C ILE A 75 -1.31 -16.68 2.65
N THR A 76 -0.87 -15.51 2.20
CA THR A 76 -0.78 -14.28 3.01
C THR A 76 -1.54 -13.15 2.34
N ALA A 77 -2.02 -12.19 3.15
CA ALA A 77 -2.60 -10.94 2.64
C ALA A 77 -1.56 -9.80 2.65
N SER A 78 -2.03 -8.55 2.51
CA SER A 78 -1.18 -7.36 2.37
C SER A 78 -0.26 -7.14 3.57
N MET A 79 -0.67 -7.50 4.80
CA MET A 79 0.20 -7.39 5.97
C MET A 79 1.38 -8.35 5.91
N GLY A 80 1.20 -9.58 5.43
CA GLY A 80 2.29 -10.54 5.24
C GLY A 80 3.34 -10.03 4.24
N SER A 81 2.90 -9.43 3.14
CA SER A 81 3.81 -8.77 2.18
C SER A 81 4.54 -7.58 2.81
N LEU A 82 3.83 -6.75 3.58
CA LEU A 82 4.40 -5.57 4.24
C LEU A 82 5.42 -5.97 5.33
N ALA A 83 5.20 -7.07 6.04
CA ALA A 83 6.10 -7.56 7.09
C ALA A 83 7.50 -7.93 6.57
N LEU A 84 7.62 -8.36 5.31
CA LEU A 84 8.91 -8.73 4.71
C LEU A 84 9.92 -7.58 4.61
N VAL A 85 9.46 -6.35 4.70
CA VAL A 85 10.32 -5.18 4.61
C VAL A 85 10.71 -4.60 5.97
N LYS A 86 10.33 -5.25 7.08
CA LYS A 86 10.53 -4.80 8.46
C LYS A 86 11.95 -4.29 8.73
N ASP A 87 12.95 -5.08 8.37
CA ASP A 87 14.36 -4.77 8.63
C ASP A 87 14.97 -3.77 7.64
N GLN A 88 14.18 -3.37 6.65
CA GLN A 88 14.58 -2.41 5.63
C GLN A 88 14.02 -1.01 5.88
N ILE A 89 13.12 -0.84 6.86
CA ILE A 89 12.47 0.44 7.18
C ILE A 89 13.15 1.06 8.40
N ASP A 90 13.77 2.20 8.20
CA ASP A 90 14.53 2.96 9.19
C ASP A 90 13.91 4.33 9.55
N GLY A 91 12.71 4.60 9.05
CA GLY A 91 11.96 5.84 9.31
C GLY A 91 10.55 5.78 8.76
N ASP A 92 9.86 6.91 8.77
CA ASP A 92 8.53 7.05 8.15
C ASP A 92 8.63 6.80 6.64
N PHE A 93 7.62 6.18 6.06
CA PHE A 93 7.61 5.82 4.65
C PHE A 93 6.22 5.98 4.01
N LEU A 94 6.20 6.00 2.69
CA LEU A 94 4.98 5.95 1.91
C LEU A 94 4.67 4.50 1.57
N LEU A 95 3.48 4.03 1.93
CA LEU A 95 2.94 2.73 1.55
C LEU A 95 1.97 2.92 0.39
N ILE A 96 2.14 2.16 -0.69
CA ILE A 96 1.32 2.22 -1.90
C ILE A 96 0.85 0.81 -2.26
N GLU A 97 -0.44 0.63 -2.52
CA GLU A 97 -0.96 -0.54 -3.22
C GLU A 97 -0.68 -0.38 -4.72
N GLY A 98 -0.03 -1.39 -5.30
CA GLY A 98 0.53 -1.28 -6.64
C GLY A 98 -0.48 -1.20 -7.78
N ASP A 99 -1.74 -1.53 -7.52
CA ASP A 99 -2.88 -1.47 -8.44
C ASP A 99 -3.63 -0.12 -8.38
N THR A 100 -3.15 0.82 -7.57
CA THR A 100 -3.79 2.14 -7.41
C THR A 100 -3.29 3.15 -8.45
N PHE A 101 -4.22 3.79 -9.15
CA PHE A 101 -3.95 4.93 -10.01
C PHE A 101 -4.29 6.24 -9.28
N PHE A 102 -3.32 7.15 -9.17
CA PHE A 102 -3.47 8.40 -8.43
C PHE A 102 -2.71 9.55 -9.10
N GLU A 103 -3.08 10.78 -8.75
CA GLU A 103 -2.42 11.99 -9.24
C GLU A 103 -1.19 12.36 -8.40
N LYS A 104 -0.19 13.01 -9.02
CA LYS A 104 1.04 13.47 -8.34
C LYS A 104 0.76 14.31 -7.09
N GLN A 105 -0.27 15.15 -7.15
CA GLN A 105 -0.67 16.03 -6.04
C GLN A 105 -1.00 15.24 -4.76
N LEU A 106 -1.47 14.00 -4.85
CA LEU A 106 -1.71 13.16 -3.67
C LEU A 106 -0.39 12.90 -2.93
N LEU A 107 0.64 12.48 -3.66
CA LEU A 107 1.96 12.22 -3.06
C LEU A 107 2.56 13.50 -2.46
N GLU A 108 2.43 14.64 -3.14
CA GLU A 108 2.88 15.94 -2.64
C GLU A 108 2.20 16.30 -1.32
N ARG A 109 0.88 16.10 -1.22
CA ARG A 109 0.11 16.35 0.01
C ARG A 109 0.54 15.42 1.15
N LEU A 110 0.68 14.12 0.90
CA LEU A 110 1.12 13.15 1.90
C LEU A 110 2.54 13.42 2.38
N SER A 111 3.43 13.82 1.48
CA SER A 111 4.81 14.18 1.81
C SER A 111 4.91 15.47 2.63
N ALA A 112 3.96 16.39 2.46
CA ALA A 112 3.90 17.65 3.20
C ALA A 112 3.35 17.50 4.64
N VAL A 113 2.75 16.38 5.00
CA VAL A 113 2.31 16.10 6.37
C VAL A 113 3.54 16.03 7.28
N PRO A 114 3.66 16.89 8.30
CA PRO A 114 4.91 16.98 9.06
C PRO A 114 5.16 15.76 9.94
N HIS A 115 4.11 15.23 10.56
CA HIS A 115 4.19 14.09 11.50
C HIS A 115 2.91 13.28 11.47
N GLY A 116 3.01 11.98 11.85
CA GLY A 116 1.88 11.08 12.02
C GLY A 116 1.55 10.26 10.77
N ASN A 117 0.64 9.33 10.97
CA ASN A 117 0.05 8.56 9.88
C ASN A 117 -0.96 9.42 9.12
N CYS A 118 -1.04 9.21 7.81
CA CYS A 118 -2.02 9.89 6.98
C CYS A 118 -2.55 8.93 5.92
N ILE A 119 -3.85 8.69 5.94
CA ILE A 119 -4.55 7.82 5.00
C ILE A 119 -5.21 8.68 3.93
N SER A 120 -5.10 8.30 2.68
CA SER A 120 -5.84 8.93 1.58
C SER A 120 -7.14 8.18 1.31
N TYR A 121 -8.19 8.94 0.97
CA TYR A 121 -9.50 8.38 0.64
C TYR A 121 -10.21 9.22 -0.44
N THR A 122 -11.21 8.62 -1.06
CA THR A 122 -12.06 9.22 -2.08
C THR A 122 -13.53 8.89 -1.82
N GLU A 123 -14.40 9.34 -2.70
CA GLU A 123 -15.81 8.89 -2.72
C GLU A 123 -15.87 7.38 -3.04
N GLU A 124 -16.98 6.73 -2.68
CA GLU A 124 -17.21 5.30 -2.91
C GLU A 124 -17.18 4.98 -4.41
N SER A 125 -16.33 4.03 -4.80
CA SER A 125 -16.14 3.65 -6.22
C SER A 125 -17.18 2.66 -6.73
N GLY A 126 -17.76 1.84 -5.84
CA GLY A 126 -18.62 0.73 -6.20
C GLY A 126 -17.88 -0.45 -6.84
N SER A 127 -16.57 -0.58 -6.56
CA SER A 127 -15.71 -1.66 -7.09
C SER A 127 -16.03 -3.04 -6.50
N GLY A 128 -16.64 -3.09 -5.31
CA GLY A 128 -16.94 -4.30 -4.57
C GLY A 128 -15.76 -4.78 -3.68
N ASP A 129 -14.69 -4.01 -3.59
CA ASP A 129 -13.52 -4.28 -2.72
C ASP A 129 -13.18 -3.07 -1.83
N GLU A 130 -14.17 -2.20 -1.60
CA GLU A 130 -14.00 -0.96 -0.85
C GLU A 130 -13.53 -1.22 0.59
N CYS A 131 -12.56 -0.41 1.05
CA CYS A 131 -12.24 -0.27 2.46
C CYS A 131 -12.85 1.03 2.98
N TYR A 132 -13.96 0.91 3.68
CA TYR A 132 -14.76 2.03 4.19
C TYR A 132 -14.08 2.71 5.36
N ILE A 133 -14.13 4.04 5.35
CA ILE A 133 -13.52 4.90 6.36
C ILE A 133 -14.61 5.56 7.20
N GLU A 134 -14.42 5.54 8.53
CA GLU A 134 -15.15 6.38 9.47
C GLU A 134 -14.15 7.29 10.20
N THR A 135 -14.47 8.59 10.27
CA THR A 135 -13.63 9.58 10.95
C THR A 135 -14.36 10.24 12.12
N ARG A 136 -13.58 10.71 13.08
CA ARG A 136 -14.06 11.57 14.18
C ARG A 136 -13.03 12.66 14.44
N ASN A 137 -13.48 13.90 14.38
CA ASN A 137 -12.61 15.08 14.57
C ASN A 137 -11.37 15.10 13.66
N GLY A 138 -11.51 14.63 12.41
CA GLY A 138 -10.43 14.57 11.45
C GLY A 138 -9.48 13.37 11.59
N PHE A 139 -9.75 12.46 12.55
CA PHE A 139 -8.96 11.25 12.73
C PHE A 139 -9.77 10.03 12.30
N VAL A 140 -9.10 9.08 11.63
CA VAL A 140 -9.69 7.79 11.27
C VAL A 140 -9.93 7.00 12.55
N THR A 141 -11.16 6.53 12.73
CA THR A 141 -11.57 5.72 13.88
C THR A 141 -11.93 4.30 13.50
N LYS A 142 -12.14 4.06 12.21
CA LYS A 142 -12.45 2.72 11.70
C LYS A 142 -12.07 2.60 10.23
N LEU A 143 -11.50 1.43 9.90
CA LEU A 143 -11.30 0.93 8.55
C LEU A 143 -11.93 -0.45 8.46
N THR A 144 -12.79 -0.71 7.47
CA THR A 144 -13.45 -2.00 7.33
C THR A 144 -13.97 -2.22 5.91
N LYS A 145 -13.88 -3.45 5.42
CA LYS A 145 -14.53 -3.89 4.17
C LYS A 145 -16.02 -4.26 4.36
N ASP A 146 -16.51 -4.27 5.58
CA ASP A 146 -17.91 -4.52 5.89
C ASP A 146 -18.67 -3.18 6.03
N ARG A 147 -19.48 -2.84 5.01
CA ARG A 147 -20.28 -1.61 4.97
C ARG A 147 -21.26 -1.48 6.13
N HIS A 148 -21.76 -2.61 6.65
CA HIS A 148 -22.70 -2.63 7.79
C HIS A 148 -22.05 -2.26 9.13
N ARG A 149 -20.72 -2.29 9.20
CA ARG A 149 -19.97 -1.90 10.40
C ARG A 149 -19.61 -0.43 10.45
N VAL A 150 -19.93 0.35 9.41
CA VAL A 150 -19.69 1.79 9.35
C VAL A 150 -20.97 2.53 9.73
N CYS A 151 -20.90 3.31 10.80
CA CYS A 151 -22.03 4.14 11.26
C CYS A 151 -22.10 5.45 10.49
N ARG A 152 -20.92 6.06 10.23
CA ARG A 152 -20.79 7.29 9.47
C ARG A 152 -19.74 7.10 8.38
N PHE A 153 -20.22 6.94 7.17
CA PHE A 153 -19.37 6.80 6.01
C PHE A 153 -18.72 8.15 5.63
N GLU A 154 -17.39 8.18 5.55
CA GLU A 154 -16.62 9.35 5.14
C GLU A 154 -16.06 9.19 3.72
N GLY A 155 -15.66 7.97 3.36
CA GLY A 155 -15.09 7.66 2.06
C GLY A 155 -14.51 6.26 1.99
N GLU A 156 -13.87 5.98 0.88
CA GLU A 156 -13.15 4.74 0.57
C GLU A 156 -11.64 4.97 0.58
N MET A 157 -10.88 4.15 1.29
CA MET A 157 -9.42 4.18 1.29
C MET A 157 -8.87 3.80 -0.08
N ILE A 158 -7.92 4.57 -0.60
CA ILE A 158 -7.35 4.37 -1.94
C ILE A 158 -5.94 3.76 -1.94
N GLY A 159 -5.51 3.10 -0.88
CA GLY A 159 -4.27 2.34 -0.87
C GLY A 159 -2.97 3.17 -0.99
N VAL A 160 -3.01 4.48 -0.67
CA VAL A 160 -1.83 5.33 -0.58
C VAL A 160 -1.79 5.98 0.80
N THR A 161 -0.82 5.57 1.62
CA THR A 161 -0.77 5.91 3.04
C THR A 161 0.63 6.37 3.43
N ARG A 162 0.74 7.49 4.13
CA ARG A 162 1.94 7.79 4.89
C ARG A 162 1.89 7.03 6.20
N LEU A 163 2.92 6.26 6.49
CA LEU A 163 3.00 5.40 7.67
C LEU A 163 4.24 5.72 8.50
N CYS A 164 4.03 6.00 9.79
CA CYS A 164 5.12 6.16 10.74
C CYS A 164 5.78 4.83 11.04
N GLN A 165 7.10 4.81 11.13
CA GLN A 165 7.85 3.62 11.51
C GLN A 165 7.36 3.01 12.84
N THR A 166 7.06 3.84 13.84
CA THR A 166 6.56 3.37 15.14
C THR A 166 5.23 2.65 15.03
N THR A 167 4.31 3.15 14.21
CA THR A 167 3.03 2.48 13.92
C THR A 167 3.27 1.18 13.18
N PHE A 168 4.10 1.20 12.15
CA PHE A 168 4.46 0.00 11.39
C PHE A 168 5.01 -1.12 12.28
N LEU A 169 5.93 -0.81 13.21
CA LEU A 169 6.49 -1.80 14.13
C LEU A 169 5.43 -2.37 15.09
N ARG A 170 4.45 -1.56 15.53
CA ARG A 170 3.31 -2.06 16.31
C ARG A 170 2.41 -2.98 15.48
N MET A 171 2.12 -2.61 14.23
CA MET A 171 1.34 -3.46 13.32
C MET A 171 2.01 -4.82 13.13
N ILE A 172 3.35 -4.87 12.97
CA ILE A 172 4.12 -6.12 12.91
C ILE A 172 3.90 -6.94 14.18
N GLN A 173 4.03 -6.34 15.36
CA GLN A 173 3.84 -7.04 16.64
C GLN A 173 2.43 -7.63 16.77
N GLU A 174 1.40 -6.87 16.42
CA GLU A 174 0.02 -7.36 16.47
C GLU A 174 -0.26 -8.44 15.43
N TRP A 175 0.30 -8.32 14.23
CA TRP A 175 0.21 -9.36 13.21
C TRP A 175 0.87 -10.67 13.64
N GLU A 176 2.08 -10.60 14.20
CA GLU A 176 2.80 -11.78 14.73
C GLU A 176 2.00 -12.47 15.86
N ARG A 177 1.24 -11.69 16.66
CA ARG A 177 0.36 -12.23 17.72
C ARG A 177 -0.93 -12.84 17.19
N SER A 178 -1.46 -12.30 16.11
CA SER A 178 -2.78 -12.70 15.58
C SER A 178 -2.81 -14.10 15.02
N SER A 179 -1.67 -14.64 14.58
CA SER A 179 -1.55 -15.93 13.86
C SER A 179 -2.46 -16.03 12.62
N ASN A 180 -2.96 -14.90 12.12
CA ASN A 180 -3.80 -14.83 10.92
C ASN A 180 -2.98 -14.37 9.71
N PRO A 181 -2.58 -15.28 8.80
CA PRO A 181 -1.80 -14.91 7.63
C PRO A 181 -2.59 -14.06 6.62
N TYR A 182 -3.92 -14.14 6.66
CA TYR A 182 -4.82 -13.42 5.73
C TYR A 182 -5.23 -12.02 6.22
N LEU A 183 -4.50 -11.46 7.18
CA LEU A 183 -4.80 -10.13 7.70
C LEU A 183 -4.28 -9.06 6.73
N ASN A 184 -5.18 -8.16 6.33
CA ASN A 184 -4.81 -6.98 5.58
C ASN A 184 -4.29 -5.89 6.51
N TYR A 185 -3.33 -5.09 6.05
CA TYR A 185 -2.69 -4.05 6.86
C TYR A 185 -3.66 -2.95 7.30
N GLU A 186 -4.71 -2.68 6.52
CA GLU A 186 -5.70 -1.64 6.82
C GLU A 186 -6.38 -1.85 8.18
N TYR A 187 -6.65 -3.10 8.55
CA TYR A 187 -7.26 -3.40 9.84
C TYR A 187 -6.34 -3.04 11.00
N LEU A 188 -5.04 -3.27 10.84
CA LEU A 188 -4.06 -2.96 11.89
C LEU A 188 -3.79 -1.47 12.05
N LEU A 189 -4.08 -0.64 11.03
CA LEU A 189 -3.91 0.82 11.13
C LEU A 189 -4.80 1.46 12.21
N THR A 190 -5.91 0.84 12.57
CA THR A 190 -6.83 1.32 13.60
C THR A 190 -6.72 0.57 14.93
N ASP A 191 -5.98 -0.54 14.96
CA ASP A 191 -5.83 -1.39 16.14
C ASP A 191 -4.59 -1.04 17.00
N VAL A 192 -3.67 -0.19 16.49
CA VAL A 192 -2.36 0.10 17.10
C VAL A 192 -2.14 1.55 17.53
#